data_51edb3b7e229917e7d589ec8eb1bc5b5
#
_entry.id   51edb3b7e229917e7d589ec8eb1bc5b5
#
_cell.length_a   1.000
_cell.length_b   1.000
_cell.length_c   1.000
_cell.angle_alpha   90.00
_cell.angle_beta   90.00
_cell.angle_gamma   90.00
#
_symmetry.space_group_name_H-M   'P 1'
#
loop_
_entity.id
_entity.type
_entity.pdbx_description
1 polymer ?
#
loop_
_entity_poly.entity_id
_entity_poly.type
_entity_poly.pdbx_seq_one_letter_code
_entity_poly.pdbx_strand_id
1 'polypeptide(L)'
;MKKSFDQQVEELEKDWAENSRWTGVERDYSAADVVRLRGSFMPECSLARHGAELLWERLHSMDYVHALGAMTGGQAIEYVKGGLPAIYLSGWQVAGDANLAGEVYPDQSLYPANSVPSVVERINNA
;
A
#
# COMPACT_ATOMS: atom_id res chain seq x y z
N MET A 1 -5.95 4.30 -26.47
CA MET A 1 -7.31 4.92 -26.55
C MET A 1 -7.87 4.97 -25.14
N LYS A 2 -8.50 6.08 -24.72
CA LYS A 2 -9.11 6.19 -23.38
C LYS A 2 -10.36 5.30 -23.33
N LYS A 3 -10.48 4.40 -22.34
CA LYS A 3 -11.66 3.55 -22.15
C LYS A 3 -12.88 4.38 -21.82
N SER A 4 -14.06 3.99 -22.32
CA SER A 4 -15.34 4.62 -21.95
C SER A 4 -15.66 4.33 -20.47
N PHE A 5 -16.65 5.04 -19.93
CA PHE A 5 -17.15 4.79 -18.58
C PHE A 5 -17.64 3.34 -18.44
N ASP A 6 -18.49 2.90 -19.37
CA ASP A 6 -19.08 1.56 -19.33
C ASP A 6 -18.02 0.45 -19.44
N GLN A 7 -17.03 0.62 -20.31
CA GLN A 7 -15.91 -0.32 -20.40
C GLN A 7 -15.10 -0.42 -19.08
N GLN A 8 -14.92 0.69 -18.37
CA GLN A 8 -14.23 0.66 -17.08
C GLN A 8 -15.06 -0.01 -15.99
N VAL A 9 -16.38 0.16 -16.02
CA VAL A 9 -17.31 -0.51 -15.10
C VAL A 9 -17.29 -2.02 -15.34
N GLU A 10 -17.46 -2.44 -16.59
CA GLU A 10 -17.47 -3.86 -16.97
C GLU A 10 -16.16 -4.57 -16.59
N GLU A 11 -15.02 -3.93 -16.83
CA GLU A 11 -13.72 -4.47 -16.45
C GLU A 11 -13.57 -4.63 -14.93
N LEU A 12 -14.08 -3.67 -14.16
CA LEU A 12 -14.02 -3.72 -12.71
C LEU A 12 -14.96 -4.80 -12.14
N GLU A 13 -16.15 -4.93 -12.68
CA GLU A 13 -17.09 -6.00 -12.32
C GLU A 13 -16.49 -7.38 -12.60
N LYS A 14 -15.87 -7.52 -13.76
CA LYS A 14 -15.17 -8.76 -14.14
C LYS A 14 -14.01 -9.07 -13.19
N ASP A 15 -13.18 -8.09 -12.86
CA ASP A 15 -12.09 -8.28 -11.89
C ASP A 15 -12.62 -8.72 -10.53
N TRP A 16 -13.70 -8.10 -10.04
CA TRP A 16 -14.31 -8.48 -8.77
C TRP A 16 -14.89 -9.89 -8.76
N ALA A 17 -15.43 -10.33 -9.88
CA ALA A 17 -16.06 -11.65 -10.01
C ALA A 17 -15.04 -12.79 -10.21
N GLU A 18 -13.98 -12.54 -10.97
CA GLU A 18 -13.05 -13.58 -11.43
C GLU A 18 -11.73 -13.64 -10.62
N ASN A 19 -11.32 -12.54 -10.00
CA ASN A 19 -10.06 -12.47 -9.29
C ASN A 19 -10.19 -13.02 -7.87
N SER A 20 -9.46 -14.09 -7.57
CA SER A 20 -9.45 -14.75 -6.27
C SER A 20 -9.07 -13.83 -5.09
N ARG A 21 -8.40 -12.71 -5.38
CA ARG A 21 -8.08 -11.67 -4.40
C ARG A 21 -9.33 -11.13 -3.69
N TRP A 22 -10.47 -11.16 -4.37
CA TRP A 22 -11.72 -10.61 -3.85
C TRP A 22 -12.66 -11.66 -3.23
N THR A 23 -12.20 -12.91 -3.10
CA THR A 23 -13.00 -13.98 -2.50
C THR A 23 -13.44 -13.60 -1.08
N GLY A 24 -14.75 -13.64 -0.84
CA GLY A 24 -15.34 -13.28 0.47
C GLY A 24 -15.45 -11.78 0.75
N VAL A 25 -15.12 -10.92 -0.22
CA VAL A 25 -15.28 -9.46 -0.08
C VAL A 25 -16.69 -9.06 -0.51
N GLU A 26 -17.47 -8.54 0.44
CA GLU A 26 -18.78 -7.93 0.19
C GLU A 26 -18.65 -6.41 0.07
N ARG A 27 -19.45 -5.82 -0.81
CA ARG A 27 -19.44 -4.37 -1.07
C ARG A 27 -20.86 -3.83 -1.07
N ASP A 28 -21.06 -2.71 -0.40
CA ASP A 28 -22.32 -1.95 -0.37
C ASP A 28 -22.39 -0.86 -1.47
N TYR A 29 -21.39 -0.84 -2.36
CA TYR A 29 -21.28 0.08 -3.49
C TYR A 29 -21.02 -0.67 -4.80
N SER A 30 -21.37 -0.05 -5.92
CA SER A 30 -21.21 -0.61 -7.26
C SER A 30 -19.87 -0.27 -7.92
N ALA A 31 -19.48 -1.03 -8.94
CA ALA A 31 -18.35 -0.68 -9.80
C ALA A 31 -18.53 0.67 -10.49
N ALA A 32 -19.76 1.02 -10.84
CA ALA A 32 -20.09 2.33 -11.40
C ALA A 32 -19.81 3.47 -10.42
N ASP A 33 -20.09 3.30 -9.13
CA ASP A 33 -19.76 4.29 -8.10
C ASP A 33 -18.25 4.51 -7.99
N VAL A 34 -17.47 3.43 -8.02
CA VAL A 34 -16.01 3.50 -7.99
C VAL A 34 -15.46 4.23 -9.22
N VAL A 35 -15.94 3.88 -10.41
CA VAL A 35 -15.50 4.51 -11.67
C VAL A 35 -15.88 5.98 -11.71
N ARG A 36 -17.07 6.34 -11.20
CA ARG A 36 -17.53 7.74 -11.12
C ARG A 36 -16.65 8.60 -10.19
N LEU A 37 -16.16 8.03 -9.10
CA LEU A 37 -15.39 8.75 -8.08
C LEU A 37 -13.88 8.76 -8.31
N ARG A 38 -13.36 7.83 -9.12
CA ARG A 38 -11.91 7.79 -9.41
C ARG A 38 -11.47 8.99 -10.26
N GLY A 39 -10.20 9.37 -10.11
CA GLY A 39 -9.59 10.41 -10.93
C GLY A 39 -9.50 10.05 -12.42
N SER A 40 -9.28 11.04 -13.27
CA SER A 40 -9.11 10.86 -14.72
C SER A 40 -7.83 10.13 -15.11
N PHE A 41 -6.86 10.05 -14.22
CA PHE A 41 -5.65 9.26 -14.33
C PHE A 41 -5.56 8.26 -13.19
N MET A 42 -5.09 7.06 -13.49
CA MET A 42 -4.71 6.05 -12.51
C MET A 42 -3.18 6.10 -12.36
N PRO A 43 -2.67 6.85 -11.38
CA PRO A 43 -1.23 6.89 -11.14
C PRO A 43 -0.76 5.49 -10.73
N GLU A 44 0.36 5.09 -11.31
CA GLU A 44 0.95 3.79 -11.05
C GLU A 44 2.43 3.96 -10.75
N CYS A 45 2.85 3.39 -9.62
CA CYS A 45 4.24 3.32 -9.20
C CYS A 45 4.70 1.87 -9.32
N SER A 46 5.57 1.57 -10.28
CA SER A 46 6.01 0.20 -10.55
C SER A 46 6.68 -0.48 -9.36
N LEU A 47 7.47 0.26 -8.57
CA LEU A 47 8.09 -0.26 -7.35
C LEU A 47 7.05 -0.62 -6.29
N ALA A 48 6.05 0.22 -6.08
CA ALA A 48 4.98 -0.03 -5.13
C ALA A 48 4.12 -1.23 -5.56
N ARG A 49 3.82 -1.36 -6.85
CA ARG A 49 3.12 -2.52 -7.39
C ARG A 49 3.90 -3.80 -7.14
N HIS A 50 5.17 -3.83 -7.54
CA HIS A 50 6.02 -5.00 -7.37
C HIS A 50 6.11 -5.43 -5.89
N GLY A 51 6.32 -4.49 -4.98
CA GLY A 51 6.36 -4.78 -3.54
C GLY A 51 5.03 -5.33 -3.00
N ALA A 52 3.90 -4.78 -3.46
CA ALA A 52 2.58 -5.23 -3.06
C ALA A 52 2.26 -6.65 -3.58
N GLU A 53 2.61 -6.95 -4.83
CA GLU A 53 2.43 -8.27 -5.43
C GLU A 53 3.30 -9.31 -4.73
N LEU A 54 4.57 -8.99 -4.46
CA LEU A 54 5.48 -9.87 -3.74
C LEU A 54 5.04 -10.15 -2.30
N LEU A 55 4.54 -9.14 -1.59
CA LEU A 55 3.99 -9.32 -0.24
C LEU A 55 2.75 -10.21 -0.28
N TRP A 56 1.85 -9.99 -1.25
CA TRP A 56 0.67 -10.82 -1.43
C TRP A 56 1.02 -12.28 -1.68
N GLU A 57 1.98 -12.55 -2.56
CA GLU A 57 2.49 -13.89 -2.83
C GLU A 57 3.03 -14.55 -1.55
N ARG A 58 3.87 -13.85 -0.80
CA ARG A 58 4.46 -14.35 0.45
C ARG A 58 3.42 -14.68 1.51
N LEU A 59 2.40 -13.84 1.65
CA LEU A 59 1.28 -14.07 2.59
C LEU A 59 0.45 -15.34 2.26
N HIS A 60 0.51 -15.83 1.01
CA HIS A 60 -0.22 -17.01 0.56
C HIS A 60 0.66 -18.25 0.36
N SER A 61 1.97 -18.10 0.34
CA SER A 61 2.92 -19.20 0.08
C SER A 61 3.79 -19.58 1.28
N MET A 62 3.94 -18.69 2.24
CA MET A 62 4.75 -18.91 3.45
C MET A 62 3.85 -19.21 4.65
N ASP A 63 4.32 -20.02 5.59
CA ASP A 63 3.61 -20.30 6.84
C ASP A 63 3.37 -19.01 7.65
N TYR A 64 4.32 -18.11 7.62
CA TYR A 64 4.22 -16.75 8.17
C TYR A 64 5.23 -15.81 7.50
N VAL A 65 4.90 -14.54 7.40
CA VAL A 65 5.80 -13.50 6.92
C VAL A 65 6.31 -12.71 8.12
N HIS A 66 7.56 -12.95 8.51
CA HIS A 66 8.17 -12.21 9.60
C HIS A 66 8.70 -10.85 9.12
N ALA A 67 8.52 -9.84 9.94
CA ALA A 67 8.95 -8.48 9.67
C ALA A 67 9.41 -7.78 10.95
N LEU A 68 10.29 -6.82 10.83
CA LEU A 68 10.65 -5.89 11.90
C LEU A 68 10.38 -4.46 11.48
N GLY A 69 10.14 -3.61 12.47
CA GLY A 69 9.88 -2.19 12.25
C GLY A 69 11.14 -1.45 11.84
N ALA A 70 11.08 -0.65 10.76
CA ALA A 70 12.13 0.25 10.35
C ALA A 70 11.57 1.65 10.11
N MET A 71 12.33 2.67 10.51
CA MET A 71 12.04 4.09 10.27
C MET A 71 13.09 4.76 9.40
N THR A 72 14.19 4.06 9.12
CA THR A 72 15.31 4.58 8.33
C THR A 72 15.76 3.56 7.30
N GLY A 73 16.34 4.06 6.19
CA GLY A 73 16.92 3.21 5.18
C GLY A 73 18.04 2.31 5.72
N GLY A 74 18.87 2.82 6.64
CA GLY A 74 19.94 2.04 7.27
C GLY A 74 19.40 0.81 8.01
N GLN A 75 18.33 0.98 8.80
CA GLN A 75 17.66 -0.17 9.45
C GLN A 75 17.12 -1.17 8.43
N ALA A 76 16.45 -0.66 7.38
CA ALA A 76 15.89 -1.51 6.34
C ALA A 76 16.95 -2.33 5.63
N ILE A 77 18.08 -1.73 5.26
CA ILE A 77 19.22 -2.42 4.63
C ILE A 77 19.70 -3.59 5.50
N GLU A 78 19.90 -3.36 6.81
CA GLU A 78 20.38 -4.42 7.69
C GLU A 78 19.34 -5.54 7.88
N TYR A 79 18.05 -5.22 7.89
CA TYR A 79 16.98 -6.25 7.93
C TYR A 79 16.94 -7.10 6.67
N VAL A 80 17.07 -6.47 5.51
CA VAL A 80 17.13 -7.19 4.22
C VAL A 80 18.36 -8.09 4.15
N LYS A 81 19.54 -7.59 4.56
CA LYS A 81 20.77 -8.40 4.67
C LYS A 81 20.62 -9.55 5.67
N GLY A 82 19.86 -9.34 6.73
CA GLY A 82 19.52 -10.37 7.72
C GLY A 82 18.49 -11.40 7.24
N GLY A 83 17.96 -11.24 6.02
CA GLY A 83 17.02 -12.19 5.39
C GLY A 83 15.55 -11.96 5.74
N LEU A 84 15.17 -10.79 6.27
CA LEU A 84 13.76 -10.49 6.49
C LEU A 84 13.02 -10.30 5.17
N PRO A 85 11.89 -11.00 4.97
CA PRO A 85 11.10 -10.93 3.74
C PRO A 85 10.23 -9.67 3.64
N ALA A 86 10.01 -8.99 4.76
CA ALA A 86 9.17 -7.79 4.81
C ALA A 86 9.65 -6.81 5.89
N ILE A 87 9.28 -5.55 5.72
CA ILE A 87 9.54 -4.48 6.68
C ILE A 87 8.20 -3.92 7.12
N TYR A 88 8.02 -3.76 8.44
CA TYR A 88 6.88 -3.09 9.01
C TYR A 88 7.17 -1.60 9.20
N LEU A 89 6.28 -0.75 8.71
CA LEU A 89 6.32 0.67 8.99
C LEU A 89 5.20 1.03 9.96
N SER A 90 5.56 1.43 11.17
CA SER A 90 4.60 1.81 12.20
C SER A 90 4.09 3.23 12.00
N GLY A 91 2.78 3.39 11.83
CA GLY A 91 2.14 4.70 11.80
C GLY A 91 2.28 5.47 13.12
N TRP A 92 2.31 4.77 14.25
CA TRP A 92 2.57 5.36 15.57
C TRP A 92 3.97 5.98 15.66
N GLN A 93 4.99 5.29 15.17
CA GLN A 93 6.35 5.84 15.12
C GLN A 93 6.44 7.03 14.15
N VAL A 94 5.72 6.98 13.03
CA VAL A 94 5.63 8.14 12.12
C VAL A 94 4.99 9.32 12.83
N ALA A 95 3.92 9.11 13.58
CA ALA A 95 3.26 10.17 14.35
C ALA A 95 4.21 10.82 15.38
N GLY A 96 5.01 10.01 16.06
CA GLY A 96 5.94 10.49 17.07
C GLY A 96 7.24 11.09 16.52
N ASP A 97 7.81 10.48 15.48
CA ASP A 97 9.22 10.70 15.14
C ASP A 97 9.49 11.15 13.69
N ALA A 98 8.55 10.98 12.78
CA ALA A 98 8.86 11.12 11.35
C ALA A 98 7.72 11.70 10.49
N ASN A 99 6.75 12.38 11.10
CA ASN A 99 5.73 13.07 10.32
C ASN A 99 6.25 14.36 9.68
N LEU A 100 5.60 14.81 8.61
CA LEU A 100 6.03 15.98 7.85
C LEU A 100 5.68 17.33 8.51
N ALA A 101 4.89 17.34 9.56
CA ALA A 101 4.66 18.55 10.34
C ALA A 101 5.83 18.88 11.28
N GLY A 102 6.71 17.90 11.55
CA GLY A 102 7.84 18.07 12.47
C GLY A 102 7.43 18.14 13.94
N GLU A 103 6.24 17.69 14.27
CA GLU A 103 5.69 17.68 15.63
C GLU A 103 5.51 16.25 16.14
N VAL A 104 5.28 16.12 17.44
CA VAL A 104 4.91 14.84 18.05
C VAL A 104 3.39 14.76 18.15
N TYR A 105 2.78 13.84 17.46
CA TYR A 105 1.33 13.62 17.53
C TYR A 105 0.99 12.39 18.37
N PRO A 106 -0.07 12.47 19.17
CA PRO A 106 -0.53 11.33 19.98
C PRO A 106 -1.32 10.29 19.16
N ASP A 107 -1.69 10.62 17.94
CA ASP A 107 -2.60 9.86 17.12
C ASP A 107 -2.21 9.95 15.64
N GLN A 108 -2.33 8.82 14.93
CA GLN A 108 -2.00 8.70 13.51
C GLN A 108 -2.92 9.55 12.60
N SER A 109 -4.12 9.89 13.05
CA SER A 109 -5.07 10.70 12.28
C SER A 109 -4.72 12.19 12.23
N LEU A 110 -3.80 12.65 13.04
CA LEU A 110 -3.48 14.07 13.20
C LEU A 110 -2.31 14.56 12.35
N TYR A 111 -1.44 13.70 11.88
CA TYR A 111 -0.30 14.11 11.07
C TYR A 111 -0.66 14.22 9.56
N PRO A 112 0.12 14.96 8.75
CA PRO A 112 -0.10 15.07 7.32
C PRO A 112 -0.17 13.72 6.62
N ALA A 113 -1.18 13.53 5.75
CA ALA A 113 -1.48 12.25 5.09
C ALA A 113 -0.33 11.66 4.25
N ASN A 114 0.59 12.51 3.77
CA ASN A 114 1.76 12.09 3.00
C ASN A 114 2.99 11.76 3.85
N SER A 115 2.88 11.74 5.18
CA SER A 115 4.00 11.43 6.08
C SER A 115 4.48 9.98 5.91
N VAL A 116 3.59 9.00 5.95
CA VAL A 116 3.93 7.58 5.73
C VAL A 116 4.49 7.34 4.33
N PRO A 117 3.86 7.78 3.24
CA PRO A 117 4.44 7.66 1.91
C PRO A 117 5.87 8.19 1.79
N SER A 118 6.18 9.32 2.42
CA SER A 118 7.53 9.90 2.40
C SER A 118 8.57 9.05 3.13
N VAL A 119 8.19 8.39 4.21
CA VAL A 119 9.10 7.44 4.91
C VAL A 119 9.30 6.17 4.09
N VAL A 120 8.24 5.64 3.48
CA VAL A 120 8.32 4.48 2.58
C VAL A 120 9.26 4.77 1.40
N GLU A 121 9.14 5.94 0.78
CA GLU A 121 10.02 6.35 -0.32
C GLU A 121 11.49 6.40 0.11
N ARG A 122 11.79 6.97 1.28
CA ARG A 122 13.17 6.99 1.82
C ARG A 122 13.72 5.59 2.09
N ILE A 123 12.90 4.69 2.58
CA ILE A 123 13.30 3.29 2.84
C ILE A 123 13.54 2.57 1.51
N ASN A 124 12.68 2.76 0.53
CA ASN A 124 12.81 2.14 -0.78
C ASN A 124 14.01 2.65 -1.58
N ASN A 125 14.43 3.91 -1.34
CA ASN A 125 15.57 4.50 -2.01
C ASN A 125 16.92 4.07 -1.40
N ALA A 126 16.91 3.44 -0.25
CA ALA A 126 18.12 2.97 0.43
C ALA A 126 18.55 1.58 -0.06
#